data_3a974f2b070d65cd3988ecc6af0f78b9
#
_entry.id   3a974f2b070d65cd3988ecc6af0f78b9
#
_cell.length_a   1.000
_cell.length_b   1.000
_cell.length_c   1.000
_cell.angle_alpha   90.00
_cell.angle_beta   90.00
_cell.angle_gamma   90.00
#
_symmetry.space_group_name_H-M   'P 1'
#
loop_
_entity.id
_entity.type
_entity.pdbx_description
1 polymer ?
#
loop_
_entity_poly.entity_id
_entity_poly.type
_entity_poly.pdbx_seq_one_letter_code
_entity_poly.pdbx_strand_id
1 'polypeptide(L)'
;MTNLIMPHGSNELNTLYIEDELARASMLSAAAEMRTLEISSAAAANAVMLAAGYFNPLTGYMNKDDALRVSREMLTMDNLFWPVPIVNLTTDANSLDYTHGEEIALKDPNIEGNPVIAIQRVDNVEKLSDEDINIIVTNVFGTNDDNHPGVKTFKEQGRYIISGSIEVLNYSYFPSDFPDTFATAPQIREMLTKAGWSKTVAFQTRNPMHRAHEELCKMALDRLEADGVLIHMTLGKLKEGDIPGDVRDSAIRKMVEIYFPANTAIISGFGFDMMYAGPREALLHAVFRQNAGCTHLIVGRDHAGVGDYYEPFGAQDIFDQDVVKNSLKIEIFKADHTAYSKKLNEVVMMRDAKDHTKDDFVLLSGTKVREMLAAGQELPPEFARKEVAEILMAYYQKIG
;
A
#
# COMPACT_ATOMS: atom_id res chain seq x y z
N MET A 1 1.15 -25.11 -15.68
CA MET A 1 0.52 -24.22 -14.68
C MET A 1 1.64 -23.47 -14.01
N THR A 2 1.62 -22.14 -14.06
CA THR A 2 2.59 -21.29 -13.35
C THR A 2 2.41 -21.48 -11.85
N ASN A 3 3.49 -21.84 -11.18
CA ASN A 3 3.46 -22.11 -9.74
C ASN A 3 3.77 -20.80 -9.00
N LEU A 4 2.72 -19.98 -8.77
CA LEU A 4 2.89 -18.72 -8.03
C LEU A 4 3.23 -18.99 -6.57
N ILE A 5 3.92 -18.06 -5.93
CA ILE A 5 4.25 -18.10 -4.51
C ILE A 5 2.98 -18.29 -3.66
N MET A 6 3.09 -19.07 -2.59
CA MET A 6 1.97 -19.31 -1.67
C MET A 6 1.55 -18.01 -0.97
N PRO A 7 0.26 -17.80 -0.73
CA PRO A 7 -0.20 -16.67 0.07
C PRO A 7 0.44 -16.64 1.46
N HIS A 8 0.42 -15.48 2.10
CA HIS A 8 0.88 -15.33 3.46
C HIS A 8 -0.04 -16.07 4.45
N GLY A 9 0.55 -16.79 5.38
CA GLY A 9 -0.14 -17.39 6.54
C GLY A 9 -1.16 -18.50 6.23
N SER A 10 -1.38 -18.85 4.95
CA SER A 10 -2.34 -19.89 4.55
C SER A 10 -1.94 -20.60 3.25
N ASN A 11 -2.63 -21.70 2.94
CA ASN A 11 -2.43 -22.42 1.69
C ASN A 11 -3.31 -21.89 0.55
N GLU A 12 -4.36 -21.16 0.88
CA GLU A 12 -5.33 -20.60 -0.06
C GLU A 12 -5.46 -19.09 0.16
N LEU A 13 -5.76 -18.37 -0.90
CA LEU A 13 -6.03 -16.95 -0.83
C LEU A 13 -7.53 -16.74 -0.59
N ASN A 14 -7.87 -16.23 0.59
CA ASN A 14 -9.23 -15.90 0.96
C ASN A 14 -9.53 -14.42 0.70
N THR A 15 -10.73 -14.14 0.20
CA THR A 15 -11.30 -12.81 0.03
C THR A 15 -12.54 -12.70 0.88
N LEU A 16 -12.80 -11.50 1.43
CA LEU A 16 -14.00 -11.26 2.25
C LEU A 16 -15.10 -10.55 1.45
N TYR A 17 -14.93 -10.41 0.15
CA TYR A 17 -15.94 -9.87 -0.74
C TYR A 17 -17.01 -10.92 -1.04
N ILE A 18 -18.27 -10.54 -0.94
CA ILE A 18 -19.40 -11.40 -1.28
C ILE A 18 -19.59 -11.40 -2.80
N GLU A 19 -19.09 -12.43 -3.47
CA GLU A 19 -19.09 -12.55 -4.93
C GLU A 19 -20.50 -12.78 -5.50
N ASP A 20 -21.38 -13.54 -4.80
CA ASP A 20 -22.73 -13.80 -5.24
C ASP A 20 -23.58 -12.53 -5.17
N GLU A 21 -24.06 -12.07 -6.32
CA GLU A 21 -24.82 -10.81 -6.44
C GLU A 21 -26.16 -10.85 -5.71
N LEU A 22 -26.85 -12.01 -5.67
CA LEU A 22 -28.13 -12.15 -4.99
C LEU A 22 -27.92 -12.16 -3.47
N ALA A 23 -26.91 -12.85 -2.99
CA ALA A 23 -26.52 -12.82 -1.58
C ALA A 23 -26.14 -11.40 -1.16
N ARG A 24 -25.31 -10.71 -1.92
CA ARG A 24 -24.90 -9.34 -1.66
C ARG A 24 -26.07 -8.37 -1.62
N ALA A 25 -26.99 -8.46 -2.58
CA ALA A 25 -28.21 -7.63 -2.59
C ALA A 25 -29.11 -7.91 -1.37
N SER A 26 -29.26 -9.16 -0.98
CA SER A 26 -30.00 -9.56 0.22
C SER A 26 -29.34 -8.99 1.49
N MET A 27 -28.02 -9.07 1.60
CA MET A 27 -27.27 -8.52 2.74
C MET A 27 -27.35 -7.00 2.80
N LEU A 28 -27.28 -6.28 1.68
CA LEU A 28 -27.49 -4.83 1.62
C LEU A 28 -28.91 -4.44 2.08
N SER A 29 -29.91 -5.23 1.72
CA SER A 29 -31.29 -5.00 2.19
C SER A 29 -31.42 -5.23 3.70
N ALA A 30 -30.78 -6.29 4.22
CA ALA A 30 -30.77 -6.57 5.66
C ALA A 30 -30.01 -5.48 6.45
N ALA A 31 -28.91 -4.99 5.91
CA ALA A 31 -28.10 -3.93 6.51
C ALA A 31 -28.87 -2.62 6.75
N ALA A 32 -29.95 -2.36 6.01
CA ALA A 32 -30.80 -1.19 6.20
C ALA A 32 -31.53 -1.18 7.56
N GLU A 33 -31.73 -2.35 8.14
CA GLU A 33 -32.40 -2.52 9.46
C GLU A 33 -31.39 -2.70 10.61
N MET A 34 -30.09 -2.80 10.30
CA MET A 34 -29.03 -2.98 11.31
C MET A 34 -28.65 -1.63 11.95
N ARG A 35 -28.09 -1.71 13.15
CA ARG A 35 -27.35 -0.57 13.71
C ARG A 35 -26.16 -0.25 12.80
N THR A 36 -25.91 1.03 12.61
CA THR A 36 -24.86 1.49 11.68
C THR A 36 -23.71 2.14 12.43
N LEU A 37 -22.51 2.01 11.87
CA LEU A 37 -21.32 2.72 12.31
C LEU A 37 -20.67 3.37 11.08
N GLU A 38 -20.53 4.70 11.10
CA GLU A 38 -19.66 5.38 10.16
C GLU A 38 -18.22 5.15 10.58
N ILE A 39 -17.46 4.44 9.75
CA ILE A 39 -16.07 4.08 10.05
C ILE A 39 -15.10 5.16 9.56
N SER A 40 -13.85 5.13 10.02
CA SER A 40 -12.82 6.02 9.50
C SER A 40 -12.46 5.66 8.05
N SER A 41 -11.89 6.61 7.31
CA SER A 41 -11.36 6.33 5.96
C SER A 41 -10.34 5.19 5.97
N ALA A 42 -9.48 5.15 6.98
CA ALA A 42 -8.49 4.09 7.13
C ALA A 42 -9.15 2.72 7.39
N ALA A 43 -10.22 2.66 8.20
CA ALA A 43 -10.97 1.42 8.39
C ALA A 43 -11.69 0.99 7.09
N ALA A 44 -12.25 1.92 6.31
CA ALA A 44 -12.85 1.63 5.02
C ALA A 44 -11.80 1.08 4.02
N ALA A 45 -10.61 1.69 3.94
CA ALA A 45 -9.50 1.18 3.14
C ALA A 45 -9.07 -0.22 3.60
N ASN A 46 -9.00 -0.47 4.92
CA ASN A 46 -8.72 -1.80 5.46
C ASN A 46 -9.79 -2.83 5.06
N ALA A 47 -11.09 -2.46 5.06
CA ALA A 47 -12.16 -3.34 4.58
C ALA A 47 -11.95 -3.71 3.10
N VAL A 48 -11.58 -2.74 2.25
CA VAL A 48 -11.26 -2.98 0.84
C VAL A 48 -10.07 -3.94 0.70
N MET A 49 -9.02 -3.79 1.50
CA MET A 49 -7.84 -4.66 1.45
C MET A 49 -8.15 -6.09 1.94
N LEU A 50 -9.01 -6.24 2.96
CA LEU A 50 -9.54 -7.53 3.41
C LEU A 50 -10.38 -8.18 2.31
N ALA A 51 -11.31 -7.42 1.70
CA ALA A 51 -12.13 -7.87 0.59
C ALA A 51 -11.31 -8.34 -0.60
N ALA A 52 -10.27 -7.58 -0.97
CA ALA A 52 -9.42 -7.83 -2.11
C ALA A 52 -8.36 -8.93 -1.89
N GLY A 53 -8.31 -9.56 -0.71
CA GLY A 53 -7.38 -10.63 -0.37
C GLY A 53 -5.94 -10.20 -0.09
N TYR A 54 -5.64 -8.89 -0.08
CA TYR A 54 -4.30 -8.39 0.27
C TYR A 54 -3.95 -8.62 1.73
N PHE A 55 -4.96 -8.64 2.62
CA PHE A 55 -4.80 -8.89 4.04
C PHE A 55 -5.03 -10.37 4.43
N ASN A 56 -5.04 -11.28 3.45
CA ASN A 56 -5.09 -12.71 3.75
C ASN A 56 -3.96 -13.10 4.73
N PRO A 57 -4.23 -13.89 5.78
CA PRO A 57 -5.45 -14.63 6.07
C PRO A 57 -6.41 -13.95 7.07
N LEU A 58 -6.30 -12.65 7.33
CA LEU A 58 -7.18 -11.98 8.29
C LEU A 58 -8.65 -12.05 7.83
N THR A 59 -9.55 -12.20 8.81
CA THR A 59 -11.01 -12.30 8.57
C THR A 59 -11.79 -11.07 9.01
N GLY A 60 -11.09 -10.03 9.52
CA GLY A 60 -11.71 -8.81 9.97
C GLY A 60 -10.76 -7.94 10.78
N TYR A 61 -11.33 -7.13 11.67
CA TYR A 61 -10.58 -6.18 12.48
C TYR A 61 -10.11 -6.83 13.80
N MET A 62 -8.87 -6.53 14.18
CA MET A 62 -8.21 -7.04 15.38
C MET A 62 -8.82 -6.45 16.65
N ASN A 63 -8.79 -7.23 17.73
CA ASN A 63 -9.08 -6.77 19.07
C ASN A 63 -7.87 -6.03 19.68
N LYS A 64 -8.04 -5.52 20.90
CA LYS A 64 -7.01 -4.78 21.61
C LYS A 64 -5.74 -5.61 21.87
N ASP A 65 -5.88 -6.85 22.27
CA ASP A 65 -4.74 -7.72 22.59
C ASP A 65 -3.92 -8.03 21.34
N ASP A 66 -4.58 -8.36 20.22
CA ASP A 66 -3.92 -8.51 18.92
C ASP A 66 -3.23 -7.23 18.49
N ALA A 67 -3.90 -6.08 18.57
CA ALA A 67 -3.33 -4.80 18.17
C ALA A 67 -2.07 -4.45 18.95
N LEU A 68 -2.06 -4.69 20.26
CA LEU A 68 -0.91 -4.45 21.14
C LEU A 68 0.24 -5.42 20.85
N ARG A 69 -0.06 -6.72 20.69
CA ARG A 69 0.96 -7.73 20.42
C ARG A 69 1.56 -7.57 19.03
N VAL A 70 0.74 -7.32 18.02
CA VAL A 70 1.20 -6.99 16.68
C VAL A 70 2.12 -5.77 16.69
N SER A 71 1.77 -4.72 17.43
CA SER A 71 2.62 -3.54 17.55
C SER A 71 3.98 -3.84 18.17
N ARG A 72 4.03 -4.66 19.23
CA ARG A 72 5.28 -4.98 19.95
C ARG A 72 6.12 -6.05 19.26
N GLU A 73 5.49 -7.13 18.79
CA GLU A 73 6.15 -8.38 18.39
C GLU A 73 5.97 -8.74 16.93
N MET A 74 5.12 -8.02 16.18
CA MET A 74 4.69 -8.39 14.82
C MET A 74 4.02 -9.77 14.74
N LEU A 75 3.30 -10.14 15.80
CA LEU A 75 2.57 -11.40 15.89
C LEU A 75 1.17 -11.15 16.45
N THR A 76 0.15 -11.82 15.88
CA THR A 76 -1.18 -11.91 16.48
C THR A 76 -1.17 -12.84 17.69
N MET A 77 -2.27 -12.88 18.45
CA MET A 77 -2.42 -13.79 19.58
C MET A 77 -2.30 -15.26 19.17
N ASP A 78 -2.63 -15.59 17.93
CA ASP A 78 -2.48 -16.93 17.32
C ASP A 78 -1.09 -17.16 16.68
N ASN A 79 -0.12 -16.27 16.93
CA ASN A 79 1.25 -16.31 16.39
C ASN A 79 1.33 -16.17 14.85
N LEU A 80 0.33 -15.62 14.20
CA LEU A 80 0.45 -15.20 12.82
C LEU A 80 1.34 -13.94 12.73
N PHE A 81 2.36 -13.98 11.87
CA PHE A 81 3.14 -12.78 11.59
C PHE A 81 2.26 -11.71 10.94
N TRP A 82 2.26 -10.52 11.54
CA TRP A 82 1.53 -9.37 11.01
C TRP A 82 2.20 -8.06 11.43
N PRO A 83 2.59 -7.19 10.48
CA PRO A 83 3.50 -6.09 10.82
C PRO A 83 2.85 -4.86 11.45
N VAL A 84 1.54 -4.62 11.22
CA VAL A 84 0.81 -3.45 11.73
C VAL A 84 -0.60 -3.84 12.15
N PRO A 85 -1.20 -3.22 13.18
CA PRO A 85 -2.57 -3.52 13.57
C PRO A 85 -3.58 -3.14 12.49
N ILE A 86 -4.52 -4.03 12.19
CA ILE A 86 -5.67 -3.78 11.31
C ILE A 86 -6.90 -3.61 12.21
N VAL A 87 -7.28 -2.37 12.45
CA VAL A 87 -8.28 -2.02 13.47
C VAL A 87 -9.41 -1.18 12.88
N ASN A 88 -10.59 -1.29 13.50
CA ASN A 88 -11.72 -0.37 13.32
C ASN A 88 -11.83 0.47 14.59
N LEU A 89 -11.36 1.71 14.53
CA LEU A 89 -11.39 2.67 15.63
C LEU A 89 -12.49 3.69 15.41
N THR A 90 -13.13 4.11 16.52
CA THR A 90 -14.12 5.20 16.50
C THR A 90 -13.96 6.12 17.69
N THR A 91 -14.41 7.37 17.52
CA THR A 91 -14.57 8.36 18.60
C THR A 91 -15.91 8.21 19.31
N ASP A 92 -16.88 7.47 18.73
CA ASP A 92 -18.25 7.36 19.24
C ASP A 92 -18.27 6.43 20.46
N ALA A 93 -18.51 7.03 21.63
CA ALA A 93 -18.68 6.30 22.89
C ALA A 93 -19.94 5.41 22.90
N ASN A 94 -20.96 5.68 22.05
CA ASN A 94 -22.15 4.85 21.95
C ASN A 94 -21.84 3.47 21.35
N SER A 95 -20.72 3.33 20.66
CA SER A 95 -20.25 2.02 20.19
C SER A 95 -20.01 0.99 21.30
N LEU A 96 -19.83 1.44 22.57
CA LEU A 96 -19.69 0.56 23.72
C LEU A 96 -20.95 -0.25 24.02
N ASP A 97 -22.11 0.12 23.46
CA ASP A 97 -23.37 -0.60 23.62
C ASP A 97 -23.54 -1.77 22.63
N TYR A 98 -22.64 -1.94 21.66
CA TYR A 98 -22.66 -3.13 20.80
C TYR A 98 -22.33 -4.38 21.62
N THR A 99 -23.04 -5.47 21.33
CA THR A 99 -22.90 -6.73 22.07
C THR A 99 -22.17 -7.79 21.24
N HIS A 100 -21.53 -8.73 21.93
CA HIS A 100 -20.89 -9.88 21.28
C HIS A 100 -21.89 -10.65 20.39
N GLY A 101 -21.51 -10.88 19.15
CA GLY A 101 -22.30 -11.57 18.14
C GLY A 101 -23.31 -10.67 17.40
N GLU A 102 -23.43 -9.39 17.77
CA GLU A 102 -24.26 -8.42 17.05
C GLU A 102 -23.66 -8.14 15.66
N GLU A 103 -24.51 -8.06 14.66
CA GLU A 103 -24.13 -7.61 13.31
C GLU A 103 -24.45 -6.14 13.15
N ILE A 104 -23.46 -5.37 12.69
CA ILE A 104 -23.57 -3.92 12.44
C ILE A 104 -23.18 -3.59 11.00
N ALA A 105 -23.87 -2.62 10.41
CA ALA A 105 -23.56 -2.14 9.07
C ALA A 105 -22.51 -1.03 9.13
N LEU A 106 -21.35 -1.27 8.51
CA LEU A 106 -20.27 -0.29 8.40
C LEU A 106 -20.52 0.64 7.23
N LYS A 107 -20.48 1.95 7.47
CA LYS A 107 -20.72 2.98 6.47
C LYS A 107 -19.43 3.61 5.98
N ASP A 108 -19.29 3.72 4.66
CA ASP A 108 -18.11 4.28 4.00
C ASP A 108 -18.16 5.81 3.96
N PRO A 109 -17.25 6.51 4.65
CA PRO A 109 -17.22 7.98 4.65
C PRO A 109 -16.64 8.58 3.35
N ASN A 110 -16.11 7.75 2.45
CA ASN A 110 -15.42 8.20 1.24
C ASN A 110 -16.35 8.35 0.04
N ILE A 111 -17.61 7.91 0.17
CA ILE A 111 -18.62 7.96 -0.89
C ILE A 111 -19.78 8.84 -0.42
N GLU A 112 -20.30 9.67 -1.33
CA GLU A 112 -21.47 10.49 -1.06
C GLU A 112 -22.66 9.63 -0.60
N GLY A 113 -23.31 10.04 0.48
CA GLY A 113 -24.41 9.31 1.10
C GLY A 113 -23.99 8.17 2.03
N ASN A 114 -22.70 7.98 2.26
CA ASN A 114 -22.13 7.00 3.18
C ASN A 114 -22.78 5.61 3.02
N PRO A 115 -22.67 4.95 1.85
CA PRO A 115 -23.28 3.64 1.64
C PRO A 115 -22.64 2.59 2.56
N VAL A 116 -23.35 1.48 2.76
CA VAL A 116 -22.80 0.34 3.50
C VAL A 116 -21.68 -0.31 2.69
N ILE A 117 -20.49 -0.40 3.29
CA ILE A 117 -19.33 -1.07 2.68
C ILE A 117 -19.21 -2.53 3.13
N ALA A 118 -19.55 -2.82 4.38
CA ALA A 118 -19.42 -4.16 4.97
C ALA A 118 -20.44 -4.37 6.09
N ILE A 119 -20.65 -5.62 6.45
CA ILE A 119 -21.31 -6.02 7.69
C ILE A 119 -20.21 -6.57 8.60
N GLN A 120 -20.15 -6.09 9.85
CA GLN A 120 -19.24 -6.57 10.86
C GLN A 120 -20.01 -7.33 11.94
N ARG A 121 -19.57 -8.56 12.22
CA ARG A 121 -20.01 -9.30 13.42
C ARG A 121 -19.10 -8.91 14.57
N VAL A 122 -19.65 -8.25 15.56
CA VAL A 122 -18.91 -7.72 16.71
C VAL A 122 -18.45 -8.86 17.62
N ASP A 123 -17.15 -8.97 17.84
CA ASP A 123 -16.57 -9.88 18.84
C ASP A 123 -16.37 -9.14 20.17
N ASN A 124 -15.69 -8.00 20.14
CA ASN A 124 -15.46 -7.17 21.33
C ASN A 124 -15.53 -5.68 20.97
N VAL A 125 -15.91 -4.88 21.97
CA VAL A 125 -15.76 -3.43 21.97
C VAL A 125 -14.93 -3.04 23.19
N GLU A 126 -13.79 -2.40 22.95
CA GLU A 126 -12.80 -2.11 23.98
C GLU A 126 -12.31 -0.67 23.88
N LYS A 127 -11.92 -0.10 25.01
CA LYS A 127 -11.31 1.23 25.04
C LYS A 127 -9.80 1.12 25.13
N LEU A 128 -9.09 1.81 24.23
CA LEU A 128 -7.65 2.02 24.33
C LEU A 128 -7.34 3.11 25.35
N SER A 129 -6.44 2.83 26.29
CA SER A 129 -5.85 3.83 27.16
C SER A 129 -4.83 4.69 26.39
N ASP A 130 -4.40 5.80 26.98
CA ASP A 130 -3.33 6.62 26.41
C ASP A 130 -2.01 5.84 26.31
N GLU A 131 -1.77 4.90 27.23
CA GLU A 131 -0.62 3.99 27.19
C GLU A 131 -0.73 3.00 26.01
N ASP A 132 -1.90 2.42 25.77
CA ASP A 132 -2.14 1.52 24.62
C ASP A 132 -1.89 2.23 23.29
N ILE A 133 -2.43 3.45 23.15
CA ILE A 133 -2.21 4.27 21.97
C ILE A 133 -0.72 4.59 21.79
N ASN A 134 -0.04 4.99 22.87
CA ASN A 134 1.40 5.27 22.84
C ASN A 134 2.23 4.04 22.43
N ILE A 135 1.88 2.86 22.93
CA ILE A 135 2.52 1.60 22.55
C ILE A 135 2.36 1.34 21.06
N ILE A 136 1.13 1.49 20.54
CA ILE A 136 0.86 1.24 19.12
C ILE A 136 1.66 2.22 18.27
N VAL A 137 1.52 3.52 18.49
CA VAL A 137 2.14 4.51 17.60
C VAL A 137 3.68 4.47 17.67
N THR A 138 4.26 4.30 18.86
CA THR A 138 5.72 4.23 19.00
C THR A 138 6.32 3.00 18.32
N ASN A 139 5.66 1.85 18.40
CA ASN A 139 6.19 0.64 17.78
C ASN A 139 5.92 0.56 16.27
N VAL A 140 4.79 1.11 15.80
CA VAL A 140 4.43 1.07 14.37
C VAL A 140 5.13 2.18 13.59
N PHE A 141 5.14 3.41 14.12
CA PHE A 141 5.69 4.59 13.43
C PHE A 141 7.09 5.01 13.93
N GLY A 142 7.63 4.33 14.94
CA GLY A 142 8.92 4.70 15.53
C GLY A 142 8.92 6.01 16.30
N THR A 143 7.77 6.66 16.43
CA THR A 143 7.62 7.98 17.07
C THR A 143 6.22 8.17 17.66
N ASN A 144 6.07 9.11 18.56
CA ASN A 144 4.78 9.57 19.09
C ASN A 144 4.50 11.06 18.72
N ASP A 145 5.29 11.61 17.79
CA ASP A 145 5.15 12.99 17.32
C ASP A 145 3.89 13.16 16.46
N ASP A 146 2.99 14.07 16.88
CA ASP A 146 1.74 14.38 16.16
C ASP A 146 1.97 15.09 14.80
N ASN A 147 3.19 15.57 14.52
CA ASN A 147 3.55 16.06 13.19
C ASN A 147 3.77 14.93 12.19
N HIS A 148 3.96 13.70 12.66
CA HIS A 148 4.02 12.54 11.78
C HIS A 148 2.61 12.21 11.25
N PRO A 149 2.38 12.22 9.91
CA PRO A 149 1.04 12.10 9.35
C PRO A 149 0.32 10.80 9.76
N GLY A 150 1.03 9.68 9.82
CA GLY A 150 0.47 8.40 10.25
C GLY A 150 0.08 8.37 11.73
N VAL A 151 0.89 8.97 12.62
CA VAL A 151 0.57 9.09 14.06
C VAL A 151 -0.68 9.94 14.23
N LYS A 152 -0.74 11.09 13.56
CA LYS A 152 -1.89 11.99 13.58
C LYS A 152 -3.15 11.27 13.12
N THR A 153 -3.11 10.65 11.94
CA THR A 153 -4.26 9.91 11.38
C THR A 153 -4.70 8.78 12.31
N PHE A 154 -3.77 8.02 12.91
CA PHE A 154 -4.12 6.95 13.84
C PHE A 154 -4.86 7.48 15.07
N LYS A 155 -4.35 8.54 15.71
CA LYS A 155 -4.95 9.15 16.90
C LYS A 155 -6.31 9.78 16.63
N GLU A 156 -6.51 10.37 15.44
CA GLU A 156 -7.77 11.02 15.03
C GLU A 156 -8.92 10.00 14.80
N GLN A 157 -8.63 8.74 14.52
CA GLN A 157 -9.65 7.70 14.39
C GLN A 157 -10.42 7.42 15.70
N GLY A 158 -9.86 7.78 16.84
CA GLY A 158 -10.48 7.58 18.13
C GLY A 158 -9.82 6.50 18.96
N ARG A 159 -10.52 6.06 20.01
CA ARG A 159 -9.98 5.12 20.99
C ARG A 159 -10.86 3.92 21.32
N TYR A 160 -12.03 3.84 20.72
CA TYR A 160 -12.89 2.66 20.89
C TYR A 160 -12.62 1.72 19.72
N ILE A 161 -12.05 0.54 20.05
CA ILE A 161 -11.74 -0.50 19.08
C ILE A 161 -12.92 -1.49 19.02
N ILE A 162 -13.42 -1.70 17.81
CA ILE A 162 -14.50 -2.66 17.55
C ILE A 162 -13.91 -3.78 16.71
N SER A 163 -13.76 -4.95 17.31
CA SER A 163 -13.17 -6.12 16.65
C SER A 163 -14.22 -7.09 16.15
N GLY A 164 -13.82 -7.91 15.19
CA GLY A 164 -14.62 -9.01 14.70
C GLY A 164 -14.49 -9.23 13.20
N SER A 165 -15.10 -10.31 12.73
CA SER A 165 -15.10 -10.66 11.29
C SER A 165 -15.97 -9.72 10.49
N ILE A 166 -15.64 -9.57 9.18
CA ILE A 166 -16.44 -8.75 8.27
C ILE A 166 -16.79 -9.51 6.99
N GLU A 167 -17.92 -9.15 6.42
CA GLU A 167 -18.35 -9.52 5.07
C GLU A 167 -18.49 -8.24 4.26
N VAL A 168 -17.72 -8.14 3.17
CA VAL A 168 -17.59 -6.88 2.41
C VAL A 168 -18.49 -6.89 1.19
N LEU A 169 -19.21 -5.81 0.98
CA LEU A 169 -20.28 -5.68 0.00
C LEU A 169 -19.91 -4.81 -1.20
N ASN A 170 -18.87 -3.96 -1.07
CA ASN A 170 -18.34 -3.17 -2.17
C ASN A 170 -16.86 -2.80 -1.93
N TYR A 171 -16.19 -2.32 -2.98
CA TYR A 171 -14.80 -1.90 -2.95
C TYR A 171 -14.63 -0.38 -2.84
N SER A 172 -15.60 0.34 -2.20
CA SER A 172 -15.57 1.79 -2.10
C SER A 172 -15.55 2.44 -3.49
N TYR A 173 -14.88 3.57 -3.64
CA TYR A 173 -14.75 4.32 -4.90
C TYR A 173 -13.72 3.74 -5.88
N PHE A 174 -12.91 2.76 -5.47
CA PHE A 174 -11.76 2.33 -6.28
C PHE A 174 -12.12 1.78 -7.65
N PRO A 175 -13.13 0.91 -7.82
CA PRO A 175 -13.49 0.44 -9.16
C PRO A 175 -14.12 1.50 -10.06
N SER A 176 -14.78 2.51 -9.49
CA SER A 176 -15.39 3.62 -10.26
C SER A 176 -14.35 4.63 -10.72
N ASP A 177 -13.41 4.98 -9.84
CA ASP A 177 -12.41 6.02 -10.11
C ASP A 177 -11.19 5.46 -10.87
N PHE A 178 -10.91 4.17 -10.69
CA PHE A 178 -9.75 3.49 -11.29
C PHE A 178 -10.14 2.16 -11.97
N PRO A 179 -11.08 2.15 -12.93
CA PRO A 179 -11.63 0.90 -13.50
C PRO A 179 -10.59 0.03 -14.20
N ASP A 180 -9.55 0.64 -14.77
CA ASP A 180 -8.49 -0.06 -15.50
C ASP A 180 -7.25 -0.36 -14.65
N THR A 181 -7.23 0.09 -13.38
CA THR A 181 -6.05 0.04 -12.53
C THR A 181 -6.28 -0.70 -11.24
N PHE A 182 -7.43 -0.50 -10.57
CA PHE A 182 -7.75 -1.24 -9.36
C PHE A 182 -7.89 -2.73 -9.67
N ALA A 183 -7.18 -3.58 -8.92
CA ALA A 183 -7.33 -5.01 -9.00
C ALA A 183 -7.18 -5.68 -7.62
N THR A 184 -7.88 -6.76 -7.42
CA THR A 184 -7.75 -7.61 -6.24
C THR A 184 -6.54 -8.54 -6.34
N ALA A 185 -6.08 -9.09 -5.23
CA ALA A 185 -4.97 -10.04 -5.24
C ALA A 185 -5.24 -11.29 -6.10
N PRO A 186 -6.45 -11.90 -6.11
CA PRO A 186 -6.79 -12.96 -7.05
C PRO A 186 -6.68 -12.54 -8.52
N GLN A 187 -7.16 -11.34 -8.87
CA GLN A 187 -7.07 -10.82 -10.25
C GLN A 187 -5.62 -10.63 -10.69
N ILE A 188 -4.74 -10.12 -9.81
CA ILE A 188 -3.30 -10.04 -10.13
C ILE A 188 -2.71 -11.42 -10.33
N ARG A 189 -3.01 -12.38 -9.46
CA ARG A 189 -2.55 -13.77 -9.65
C ARG A 189 -3.00 -14.36 -10.99
N GLU A 190 -4.22 -14.05 -11.41
CA GLU A 190 -4.72 -14.42 -12.73
C GLU A 190 -3.94 -13.74 -13.86
N MET A 191 -3.65 -12.42 -13.74
CA MET A 191 -2.84 -11.68 -14.73
C MET A 191 -1.44 -12.29 -14.86
N LEU A 192 -0.76 -12.59 -13.73
CA LEU A 192 0.55 -13.23 -13.72
C LEU A 192 0.51 -14.61 -14.37
N THR A 193 -0.53 -15.40 -14.09
CA THR A 193 -0.73 -16.72 -14.68
C THR A 193 -0.95 -16.64 -16.20
N LYS A 194 -1.79 -15.70 -16.65
CA LYS A 194 -2.04 -15.45 -18.09
C LYS A 194 -0.79 -14.98 -18.83
N ALA A 195 0.04 -14.16 -18.17
CA ALA A 195 1.32 -13.72 -18.72
C ALA A 195 2.38 -14.84 -18.76
N GLY A 196 2.14 -15.96 -18.08
CA GLY A 196 3.09 -17.06 -17.95
C GLY A 196 4.23 -16.80 -16.98
N TRP A 197 4.09 -15.78 -16.12
CA TRP A 197 5.14 -15.37 -15.20
C TRP A 197 5.18 -16.26 -13.95
N SER A 198 6.36 -16.73 -13.60
CA SER A 198 6.65 -17.51 -12.40
C SER A 198 7.54 -16.76 -11.42
N LYS A 199 8.39 -15.86 -11.93
CA LYS A 199 9.28 -15.03 -11.15
C LYS A 199 8.95 -13.55 -11.41
N THR A 200 8.18 -12.96 -10.51
CA THR A 200 7.67 -11.59 -10.65
C THR A 200 8.28 -10.68 -9.59
N VAL A 201 8.80 -9.54 -10.01
CA VAL A 201 9.24 -8.49 -9.10
C VAL A 201 8.17 -7.41 -9.01
N ALA A 202 7.83 -6.97 -7.80
CA ALA A 202 6.90 -5.87 -7.60
C ALA A 202 7.63 -4.56 -7.32
N PHE A 203 7.14 -3.47 -7.91
CA PHE A 203 7.55 -2.11 -7.63
C PHE A 203 6.38 -1.32 -7.04
N GLN A 204 6.51 -0.92 -5.78
CA GLN A 204 5.52 -0.07 -5.09
C GLN A 204 5.74 1.39 -5.46
N THR A 205 4.67 2.11 -5.83
CA THR A 205 4.77 3.55 -6.02
C THR A 205 3.52 4.30 -5.54
N ARG A 206 3.77 5.47 -4.93
CA ARG A 206 2.78 6.51 -4.64
C ARG A 206 3.06 7.79 -5.42
N ASN A 207 4.11 7.80 -6.21
CA ASN A 207 4.56 8.93 -7.02
C ASN A 207 4.52 8.57 -8.50
N PRO A 208 4.47 9.56 -9.40
CA PRO A 208 4.78 9.32 -10.79
C PRO A 208 6.18 8.75 -10.93
N MET A 209 6.33 7.79 -11.82
CA MET A 209 7.64 7.23 -12.10
C MET A 209 8.46 8.21 -12.96
N HIS A 210 9.73 8.37 -12.63
CA HIS A 210 10.71 9.05 -13.45
C HIS A 210 11.77 8.04 -13.94
N ARG A 211 12.72 8.49 -14.76
CA ARG A 211 13.69 7.63 -15.43
C ARG A 211 14.47 6.70 -14.47
N ALA A 212 14.82 7.19 -13.28
CA ALA A 212 15.50 6.35 -12.31
C ALA A 212 14.62 5.18 -11.81
N HIS A 213 13.31 5.36 -11.66
CA HIS A 213 12.39 4.27 -11.30
C HIS A 213 12.21 3.27 -12.45
N GLU A 214 12.10 3.76 -13.69
CA GLU A 214 12.06 2.94 -14.90
C GLU A 214 13.28 2.02 -14.97
N GLU A 215 14.48 2.60 -14.89
CA GLU A 215 15.73 1.86 -14.98
C GLU A 215 15.95 0.94 -13.77
N LEU A 216 15.52 1.34 -12.56
CA LEU A 216 15.53 0.48 -11.38
C LEU A 216 14.70 -0.80 -11.58
N CYS A 217 13.49 -0.67 -12.17
CA CYS A 217 12.68 -1.83 -12.51
C CYS A 217 13.40 -2.76 -13.51
N LYS A 218 14.03 -2.18 -14.56
CA LYS A 218 14.79 -2.96 -15.53
C LYS A 218 16.01 -3.64 -14.90
N MET A 219 16.77 -2.93 -14.05
CA MET A 219 17.89 -3.52 -13.30
C MET A 219 17.42 -4.69 -12.41
N ALA A 220 16.26 -4.56 -11.78
CA ALA A 220 15.71 -5.64 -10.96
C ALA A 220 15.30 -6.85 -11.81
N LEU A 221 14.67 -6.62 -12.97
CA LEU A 221 14.36 -7.69 -13.93
C LEU A 221 15.62 -8.45 -14.35
N ASP A 222 16.64 -7.73 -14.78
CA ASP A 222 17.88 -8.31 -15.28
C ASP A 222 18.65 -9.07 -14.18
N ARG A 223 18.83 -8.44 -13.00
CA ARG A 223 19.62 -9.04 -11.90
C ARG A 223 18.92 -10.24 -11.26
N LEU A 224 17.62 -10.26 -11.27
CA LEU A 224 16.83 -11.37 -10.73
C LEU A 224 16.50 -12.40 -11.80
N GLU A 225 16.76 -12.13 -13.08
CA GLU A 225 16.27 -12.94 -14.20
C GLU A 225 14.75 -13.17 -14.06
N ALA A 226 14.00 -12.09 -13.79
CA ALA A 226 12.57 -12.16 -13.56
C ALA A 226 11.78 -12.05 -14.88
N ASP A 227 10.61 -12.69 -14.92
CA ASP A 227 9.75 -12.71 -16.11
C ASP A 227 9.12 -11.33 -16.36
N GLY A 228 8.84 -10.57 -15.29
CA GLY A 228 8.25 -9.25 -15.42
C GLY A 228 8.13 -8.49 -14.10
N VAL A 229 7.74 -7.21 -14.21
CA VAL A 229 7.51 -6.31 -13.08
C VAL A 229 6.03 -5.98 -12.94
N LEU A 230 5.51 -6.12 -11.72
CA LEU A 230 4.24 -5.56 -11.31
C LEU A 230 4.48 -4.14 -10.78
N ILE A 231 4.10 -3.12 -11.53
CA ILE A 231 4.06 -1.73 -11.08
C ILE A 231 2.74 -1.53 -10.33
N HIS A 232 2.82 -1.44 -9.01
CA HIS A 232 1.66 -1.51 -8.13
C HIS A 232 1.46 -0.19 -7.39
N MET A 233 0.44 0.57 -7.81
CA MET A 233 0.18 1.93 -7.33
C MET A 233 -0.71 1.92 -6.09
N THR A 234 -0.40 2.76 -5.11
CA THR A 234 -1.32 3.10 -4.03
C THR A 234 -2.41 4.03 -4.57
N LEU A 235 -3.66 3.57 -4.55
CA LEU A 235 -4.84 4.35 -4.99
C LEU A 235 -5.55 5.04 -3.84
N GLY A 236 -5.35 4.57 -2.60
CA GLY A 236 -5.92 5.16 -1.41
C GLY A 236 -5.38 6.56 -1.10
N LYS A 237 -5.82 7.14 0.00
CA LYS A 237 -5.47 8.50 0.39
C LYS A 237 -3.98 8.66 0.63
N LEU A 238 -3.48 9.79 0.16
CA LEU A 238 -2.12 10.27 0.35
C LEU A 238 -2.15 11.59 1.12
N LYS A 239 -0.99 12.03 1.62
CA LYS A 239 -0.89 13.34 2.26
C LYS A 239 -1.10 14.47 1.25
N GLU A 240 -1.50 15.62 1.76
CA GLU A 240 -1.66 16.85 0.96
C GLU A 240 -0.38 17.18 0.17
N GLY A 241 -0.57 17.57 -1.10
CA GLY A 241 0.51 17.90 -2.04
C GLY A 241 1.10 16.72 -2.80
N ASP A 242 0.66 15.49 -2.56
CA ASP A 242 0.99 14.34 -3.41
C ASP A 242 0.14 14.38 -4.70
N ILE A 243 0.68 13.86 -5.81
CA ILE A 243 0.02 13.91 -7.12
C ILE A 243 -1.18 12.94 -7.16
N PRO A 244 -2.34 13.36 -7.70
CA PRO A 244 -3.54 12.52 -7.81
C PRO A 244 -3.31 11.20 -8.54
N GLY A 245 -4.14 10.20 -8.22
CA GLY A 245 -4.01 8.83 -8.74
C GLY A 245 -4.15 8.73 -10.25
N ASP A 246 -5.10 9.47 -10.84
CA ASP A 246 -5.36 9.52 -12.29
C ASP A 246 -4.17 10.09 -13.09
N VAL A 247 -3.53 11.14 -12.58
CA VAL A 247 -2.33 11.74 -13.19
C VAL A 247 -1.15 10.76 -13.10
N ARG A 248 -0.99 10.10 -11.94
CA ARG A 248 0.06 9.07 -11.76
C ARG A 248 -0.15 7.89 -12.69
N ASP A 249 -1.38 7.39 -12.79
CA ASP A 249 -1.75 6.29 -13.68
C ASP A 249 -1.43 6.62 -15.13
N SER A 250 -1.87 7.78 -15.61
CA SER A 250 -1.60 8.25 -16.96
C SER A 250 -0.09 8.35 -17.26
N ALA A 251 0.68 8.89 -16.33
CA ALA A 251 2.13 9.03 -16.48
C ALA A 251 2.85 7.66 -16.52
N ILE A 252 2.44 6.72 -15.65
CA ILE A 252 3.02 5.37 -15.58
C ILE A 252 2.66 4.55 -16.81
N ARG A 253 1.39 4.59 -17.26
CA ARG A 253 0.96 3.91 -18.50
C ARG A 253 1.75 4.41 -19.72
N LYS A 254 1.93 5.73 -19.81
CA LYS A 254 2.71 6.32 -20.89
C LYS A 254 4.18 5.87 -20.88
N MET A 255 4.77 5.78 -19.69
CA MET A 255 6.13 5.27 -19.52
C MET A 255 6.23 3.79 -19.93
N VAL A 256 5.32 2.96 -19.48
CA VAL A 256 5.33 1.53 -19.79
C VAL A 256 5.12 1.30 -21.28
N GLU A 257 4.16 1.99 -21.90
CA GLU A 257 3.87 1.90 -23.33
C GLU A 257 5.12 2.13 -24.21
N ILE A 258 5.95 3.12 -23.85
CA ILE A 258 7.06 3.57 -24.69
C ILE A 258 8.39 2.90 -24.31
N TYR A 259 8.65 2.68 -23.02
CA TYR A 259 9.99 2.40 -22.51
C TYR A 259 10.17 1.01 -21.89
N PHE A 260 9.09 0.23 -21.73
CA PHE A 260 9.22 -1.17 -21.33
C PHE A 260 9.04 -2.11 -22.53
N PRO A 261 9.83 -3.20 -22.61
CA PRO A 261 9.58 -4.22 -23.61
C PRO A 261 8.16 -4.81 -23.48
N ALA A 262 7.58 -5.23 -24.56
CA ALA A 262 6.26 -5.87 -24.56
C ALA A 262 6.23 -7.08 -23.61
N ASN A 263 5.15 -7.22 -22.84
CA ASN A 263 4.92 -8.32 -21.89
C ASN A 263 5.94 -8.41 -20.73
N THR A 264 6.60 -7.30 -20.38
CA THR A 264 7.51 -7.26 -19.21
C THR A 264 7.01 -6.42 -18.04
N ALA A 265 5.89 -5.71 -18.21
CA ALA A 265 5.29 -4.91 -17.15
C ALA A 265 3.77 -5.09 -17.09
N ILE A 266 3.24 -5.26 -15.89
CA ILE A 266 1.82 -5.19 -15.56
C ILE A 266 1.63 -4.00 -14.64
N ILE A 267 0.64 -3.15 -14.94
CA ILE A 267 0.25 -2.00 -14.12
C ILE A 267 -1.01 -2.36 -13.37
N SER A 268 -1.01 -2.13 -12.06
CA SER A 268 -2.17 -2.32 -11.21
C SER A 268 -2.13 -1.38 -10.02
N GLY A 269 -3.22 -1.33 -9.25
CA GLY A 269 -3.32 -0.53 -8.04
C GLY A 269 -4.21 -1.17 -6.98
N PHE A 270 -4.06 -0.72 -5.75
CA PHE A 270 -4.74 -1.26 -4.57
C PHE A 270 -5.26 -0.14 -3.66
N GLY A 271 -6.36 -0.43 -2.98
CA GLY A 271 -7.15 0.54 -2.22
C GLY A 271 -6.70 0.70 -0.78
N PHE A 272 -5.42 1.00 -0.53
CA PHE A 272 -4.85 1.19 0.80
C PHE A 272 -4.46 2.65 1.03
N ASP A 273 -4.86 3.20 2.18
CA ASP A 273 -4.43 4.53 2.62
C ASP A 273 -3.00 4.48 3.13
N MET A 274 -2.14 5.37 2.65
CA MET A 274 -0.73 5.38 3.02
C MET A 274 -0.54 5.70 4.50
N MET A 275 0.18 4.85 5.23
CA MET A 275 0.45 5.03 6.66
C MET A 275 1.67 5.90 6.96
N TYR A 276 2.63 5.92 6.04
CA TYR A 276 3.96 6.54 6.25
C TYR A 276 4.76 5.89 7.38
N ALA A 277 4.50 4.60 7.66
CA ALA A 277 5.10 3.84 8.76
C ALA A 277 6.49 3.25 8.45
N GLY A 278 7.12 3.68 7.35
CA GLY A 278 8.48 3.29 6.99
C GLY A 278 8.72 1.78 7.01
N PRO A 279 9.61 1.29 7.90
CA PRO A 279 9.95 -0.14 7.96
C PRO A 279 8.75 -1.08 8.16
N ARG A 280 7.81 -0.73 9.04
CA ARG A 280 6.63 -1.55 9.30
C ARG A 280 5.70 -1.62 8.10
N GLU A 281 5.52 -0.50 7.39
CA GLU A 281 4.72 -0.49 6.17
C GLU A 281 5.42 -1.22 5.02
N ALA A 282 6.75 -1.21 4.95
CA ALA A 282 7.48 -2.01 3.97
C ALA A 282 7.21 -3.52 4.14
N LEU A 283 7.13 -4.02 5.38
CA LEU A 283 6.73 -5.39 5.67
C LEU A 283 5.28 -5.68 5.22
N LEU A 284 4.36 -4.75 5.49
CA LEU A 284 2.97 -4.87 5.04
C LEU A 284 2.89 -4.90 3.50
N HIS A 285 3.67 -4.06 2.83
CA HIS A 285 3.79 -4.07 1.37
C HIS A 285 4.32 -5.41 0.84
N ALA A 286 5.19 -6.08 1.56
CA ALA A 286 5.65 -7.41 1.20
C ALA A 286 4.54 -8.47 1.34
N VAL A 287 3.74 -8.40 2.42
CA VAL A 287 2.55 -9.25 2.59
C VAL A 287 1.58 -9.09 1.41
N PHE A 288 1.28 -7.84 0.99
CA PHE A 288 0.41 -7.59 -0.16
C PHE A 288 0.91 -8.28 -1.43
N ARG A 289 2.20 -8.17 -1.70
CA ARG A 289 2.79 -8.73 -2.94
C ARG A 289 2.90 -10.23 -2.89
N GLN A 290 3.18 -10.81 -1.72
CA GLN A 290 3.12 -12.26 -1.54
C GLN A 290 1.69 -12.78 -1.79
N ASN A 291 0.67 -12.12 -1.25
CA ASN A 291 -0.73 -12.45 -1.50
C ASN A 291 -1.13 -12.28 -2.98
N ALA A 292 -0.61 -11.26 -3.64
CA ALA A 292 -0.79 -11.03 -5.07
C ALA A 292 0.02 -12.00 -5.98
N GLY A 293 0.87 -12.86 -5.41
CA GLY A 293 1.61 -13.87 -6.16
C GLY A 293 2.99 -13.45 -6.65
N CYS A 294 3.49 -12.26 -6.25
CA CYS A 294 4.83 -11.81 -6.59
C CYS A 294 5.90 -12.53 -5.75
N THR A 295 7.02 -12.88 -6.37
CA THR A 295 8.15 -13.55 -5.72
C THR A 295 9.13 -12.59 -5.08
N HIS A 296 9.21 -11.35 -5.60
CA HIS A 296 10.14 -10.33 -5.13
C HIS A 296 9.46 -8.96 -4.98
N LEU A 297 9.96 -8.16 -4.04
CA LEU A 297 9.59 -6.76 -3.86
C LEU A 297 10.83 -5.88 -3.91
N ILE A 298 10.82 -4.83 -4.72
CA ILE A 298 11.83 -3.78 -4.67
C ILE A 298 11.59 -2.92 -3.43
N VAL A 299 12.55 -2.90 -2.52
CA VAL A 299 12.55 -2.00 -1.36
C VAL A 299 13.69 -1.00 -1.54
N GLY A 300 13.32 0.24 -1.82
CA GLY A 300 14.26 1.33 -2.02
C GLY A 300 14.68 1.99 -0.71
N ARG A 301 15.54 2.99 -0.84
CA ARG A 301 15.86 3.93 0.22
C ARG A 301 14.59 4.70 0.63
N ASP A 302 14.41 4.96 1.92
CA ASP A 302 13.28 5.71 2.47
C ASP A 302 11.89 5.12 2.11
N HIS A 303 11.81 3.77 1.89
CA HIS A 303 10.59 3.09 1.48
C HIS A 303 9.46 3.32 2.51
N ALA A 304 8.32 3.82 2.02
CA ALA A 304 7.15 4.16 2.83
C ALA A 304 7.40 5.17 3.96
N GLY A 305 8.53 5.86 3.95
CA GLY A 305 8.88 6.86 4.94
C GLY A 305 8.32 8.25 4.64
N VAL A 306 8.50 9.15 5.60
CA VAL A 306 8.18 10.58 5.50
C VAL A 306 9.19 11.39 6.32
N GLY A 307 9.61 12.57 5.83
CA GLY A 307 10.60 13.41 6.52
C GLY A 307 11.85 12.64 6.88
N ASP A 308 12.38 12.92 8.07
CA ASP A 308 13.59 12.32 8.62
C ASP A 308 13.28 11.38 9.81
N TYR A 309 12.06 10.81 9.86
CA TYR A 309 11.65 9.94 10.96
C TYR A 309 12.30 8.55 10.94
N TYR A 310 12.83 8.12 9.79
CA TYR A 310 13.38 6.78 9.62
C TYR A 310 14.79 6.82 9.06
N GLU A 311 15.62 5.85 9.45
CA GLU A 311 16.91 5.63 8.82
C GLU A 311 16.73 5.29 7.33
N PRO A 312 17.59 5.78 6.44
CA PRO A 312 17.43 5.65 4.99
C PRO A 312 17.23 4.22 4.49
N PHE A 313 17.85 3.24 5.15
CA PHE A 313 17.75 1.82 4.81
C PHE A 313 16.99 0.99 5.85
N GLY A 314 16.39 1.62 6.86
CA GLY A 314 15.64 0.95 7.91
C GLY A 314 14.53 0.04 7.38
N ALA A 315 13.89 0.43 6.26
CA ALA A 315 12.91 -0.39 5.57
C ALA A 315 13.50 -1.65 4.90
N GLN A 316 14.79 -1.71 4.66
CA GLN A 316 15.49 -2.91 4.18
C GLN A 316 16.00 -3.77 5.33
N ASP A 317 16.48 -3.12 6.38
CA ASP A 317 17.11 -3.79 7.53
C ASP A 317 16.08 -4.57 8.37
N ILE A 318 14.83 -4.09 8.42
CA ILE A 318 13.76 -4.77 9.16
C ILE A 318 13.49 -6.19 8.63
N PHE A 319 13.74 -6.44 7.34
CA PHE A 319 13.59 -7.79 6.74
C PHE A 319 14.64 -8.79 7.25
N ASP A 320 15.72 -8.32 7.89
CA ASP A 320 16.75 -9.16 8.44
C ASP A 320 16.41 -9.72 9.83
N GLN A 321 15.31 -9.31 10.44
CA GLN A 321 14.82 -9.84 11.70
C GLN A 321 14.32 -11.28 11.56
N ASP A 322 14.61 -12.14 12.53
CA ASP A 322 14.28 -13.57 12.48
C ASP A 322 12.77 -13.83 12.34
N VAL A 323 11.94 -13.05 13.03
CA VAL A 323 10.47 -13.17 12.94
C VAL A 323 9.97 -12.91 11.52
N VAL A 324 10.61 -12.02 10.78
CA VAL A 324 10.27 -11.68 9.39
C VAL A 324 10.75 -12.78 8.44
N LYS A 325 12.03 -13.17 8.54
CA LYS A 325 12.65 -14.21 7.68
C LYS A 325 11.91 -15.54 7.77
N ASN A 326 11.43 -15.89 8.95
CA ASN A 326 10.72 -17.15 9.18
C ASN A 326 9.24 -17.11 8.72
N SER A 327 8.69 -15.93 8.43
CA SER A 327 7.27 -15.74 8.14
C SER A 327 6.96 -15.39 6.69
N LEU A 328 7.82 -14.60 6.04
CA LEU A 328 7.63 -14.18 4.65
C LEU A 328 8.37 -15.12 3.69
N LYS A 329 7.71 -15.43 2.57
CA LYS A 329 8.28 -16.22 1.46
C LYS A 329 8.75 -15.33 0.31
N ILE A 330 8.25 -14.11 0.23
CA ILE A 330 8.67 -13.13 -0.76
C ILE A 330 10.08 -12.63 -0.46
N GLU A 331 10.91 -12.54 -1.48
CA GLU A 331 12.27 -12.05 -1.37
C GLU A 331 12.35 -10.54 -1.62
N ILE A 332 13.38 -9.90 -1.08
CA ILE A 332 13.54 -8.44 -1.17
C ILE A 332 14.71 -8.10 -2.07
N PHE A 333 14.42 -7.35 -3.14
CA PHE A 333 15.44 -6.67 -3.91
C PHE A 333 15.80 -5.35 -3.23
N LYS A 334 16.87 -5.34 -2.44
CA LYS A 334 17.37 -4.16 -1.73
C LYS A 334 17.95 -3.17 -2.74
N ALA A 335 17.22 -2.11 -3.04
CA ALA A 335 17.63 -1.06 -3.97
C ALA A 335 18.31 0.10 -3.23
N ASP A 336 19.25 0.76 -3.90
CA ASP A 336 19.86 1.99 -3.43
C ASP A 336 19.28 3.21 -4.17
N HIS A 337 19.72 4.39 -3.81
CA HIS A 337 19.42 5.60 -4.56
C HIS A 337 19.89 5.42 -6.01
N THR A 338 18.98 5.57 -6.93
CA THR A 338 19.20 5.37 -8.35
C THR A 338 19.18 6.71 -9.05
N ALA A 339 20.24 7.02 -9.80
CA ALA A 339 20.38 8.30 -10.48
C ALA A 339 21.18 8.16 -11.78
N TYR A 340 21.00 9.12 -12.68
CA TYR A 340 21.76 9.18 -13.92
C TYR A 340 23.20 9.63 -13.65
N SER A 341 24.16 8.80 -14.04
CA SER A 341 25.59 9.09 -13.98
C SER A 341 26.04 9.82 -15.25
N LYS A 342 26.58 11.03 -15.08
CA LYS A 342 27.19 11.80 -16.18
C LYS A 342 28.47 11.14 -16.72
N LYS A 343 29.18 10.37 -15.89
CA LYS A 343 30.41 9.66 -16.28
C LYS A 343 30.12 8.43 -17.13
N LEU A 344 29.09 7.66 -16.72
CA LEU A 344 28.72 6.40 -17.39
C LEU A 344 27.69 6.63 -18.50
N ASN A 345 27.04 7.79 -18.51
CA ASN A 345 25.97 8.17 -19.44
C ASN A 345 24.75 7.22 -19.36
N GLU A 346 24.48 6.71 -18.16
CA GLU A 346 23.39 5.79 -17.86
C GLU A 346 22.87 5.98 -16.43
N VAL A 347 21.70 5.41 -16.12
CA VAL A 347 21.17 5.37 -14.74
C VAL A 347 21.77 4.18 -14.02
N VAL A 348 22.28 4.42 -12.80
CA VAL A 348 22.89 3.41 -11.93
C VAL A 348 22.42 3.53 -10.50
N MET A 349 22.52 2.47 -9.72
CA MET A 349 22.46 2.57 -8.26
C MET A 349 23.75 3.22 -7.77
N MET A 350 23.64 4.26 -6.94
CA MET A 350 24.82 5.04 -6.51
C MET A 350 25.86 4.19 -5.80
N ARG A 351 25.46 3.15 -5.05
CA ARG A 351 26.40 2.20 -4.40
C ARG A 351 27.27 1.40 -5.38
N ASP A 352 26.80 1.23 -6.62
CA ASP A 352 27.54 0.47 -7.65
C ASP A 352 28.58 1.36 -8.34
N ALA A 353 28.46 2.69 -8.24
CA ALA A 353 29.33 3.69 -8.85
C ALA A 353 30.38 4.22 -7.86
N LYS A 354 31.25 3.34 -7.36
CA LYS A 354 32.21 3.63 -6.27
C LYS A 354 33.15 4.79 -6.52
N ASP A 355 33.49 5.08 -7.79
CA ASP A 355 34.42 6.15 -8.18
C ASP A 355 33.70 7.47 -8.48
N HIS A 356 32.43 7.60 -8.11
CA HIS A 356 31.61 8.77 -8.32
C HIS A 356 31.52 9.66 -7.07
N THR A 357 31.43 10.95 -7.32
CA THR A 357 31.02 11.96 -6.34
C THR A 357 29.57 12.36 -6.57
N LYS A 358 28.96 13.09 -5.66
CA LYS A 358 27.59 13.60 -5.81
C LYS A 358 27.39 14.43 -7.08
N ASP A 359 28.42 15.16 -7.50
CA ASP A 359 28.37 16.05 -8.68
C ASP A 359 28.38 15.28 -10.00
N ASP A 360 28.76 14.01 -9.98
CA ASP A 360 28.73 13.14 -11.15
C ASP A 360 27.33 12.63 -11.50
N PHE A 361 26.34 12.88 -10.64
CA PHE A 361 24.95 12.48 -10.83
C PHE A 361 24.05 13.64 -11.20
N VAL A 362 22.94 13.34 -11.89
CA VAL A 362 21.82 14.26 -12.09
C VAL A 362 20.80 14.02 -10.98
N LEU A 363 20.78 14.93 -10.02
CA LEU A 363 19.89 14.86 -8.86
C LEU A 363 18.97 16.08 -8.83
N LEU A 364 17.67 15.86 -8.74
CA LEU A 364 16.66 16.91 -8.54
C LEU A 364 15.82 16.56 -7.33
N SER A 365 15.60 17.54 -6.45
CA SER A 365 14.67 17.40 -5.35
C SER A 365 13.22 17.45 -5.87
N GLY A 366 12.30 16.77 -5.19
CA GLY A 366 10.87 16.83 -5.54
C GLY A 366 10.31 18.26 -5.55
N THR A 367 10.83 19.15 -4.67
CA THR A 367 10.47 20.57 -4.66
C THR A 367 10.93 21.26 -5.95
N LYS A 368 12.18 21.05 -6.36
CA LYS A 368 12.71 21.64 -7.60
C LYS A 368 11.97 21.14 -8.84
N VAL A 369 11.61 19.86 -8.87
CA VAL A 369 10.81 19.28 -9.96
C VAL A 369 9.44 19.96 -10.06
N ARG A 370 8.75 20.13 -8.91
CA ARG A 370 7.45 20.83 -8.88
C ARG A 370 7.56 22.28 -9.35
N GLU A 371 8.56 23.03 -8.89
CA GLU A 371 8.80 24.41 -9.32
C GLU A 371 9.03 24.52 -10.84
N MET A 372 9.86 23.64 -11.41
CA MET A 372 10.12 23.62 -12.85
C MET A 372 8.85 23.32 -13.64
N LEU A 373 8.09 22.30 -13.27
CA LEU A 373 6.87 21.91 -13.96
C LEU A 373 5.78 22.99 -13.87
N ALA A 374 5.60 23.61 -12.70
CA ALA A 374 4.67 24.72 -12.52
C ALA A 374 5.06 25.95 -13.38
N ALA A 375 6.37 26.22 -13.54
CA ALA A 375 6.89 27.28 -14.39
C ALA A 375 6.90 26.93 -15.88
N GLY A 376 6.41 25.75 -16.29
CA GLY A 376 6.44 25.28 -17.69
C GLY A 376 7.86 25.00 -18.21
N GLN A 377 8.80 24.73 -17.29
CA GLN A 377 10.18 24.39 -17.66
C GLN A 377 10.33 22.89 -17.91
N GLU A 378 11.02 22.54 -18.98
CA GLU A 378 11.32 21.13 -19.28
C GLU A 378 12.26 20.54 -18.21
N LEU A 379 11.98 19.29 -17.83
CA LEU A 379 12.90 18.52 -16.99
C LEU A 379 14.04 17.96 -17.82
N PRO A 380 15.26 17.83 -17.27
CA PRO A 380 16.37 17.19 -17.97
C PRO A 380 16.00 15.76 -18.41
N PRO A 381 16.31 15.35 -19.64
CA PRO A 381 16.00 14.00 -20.15
C PRO A 381 16.70 12.89 -19.38
N GLU A 382 17.76 13.21 -18.66
CA GLU A 382 18.46 12.32 -17.73
C GLU A 382 17.61 12.02 -16.47
N PHE A 383 16.71 12.94 -16.09
CA PHE A 383 15.85 12.80 -14.91
C PHE A 383 14.47 12.23 -15.28
N ALA A 384 13.83 12.76 -16.32
CA ALA A 384 12.48 12.34 -16.72
C ALA A 384 12.35 12.18 -18.23
N ARG A 385 11.55 11.21 -18.64
CA ARG A 385 11.15 11.07 -20.05
C ARG A 385 10.23 12.23 -20.44
N LYS A 386 10.39 12.75 -21.65
CA LYS A 386 9.65 13.91 -22.14
C LYS A 386 8.14 13.71 -22.05
N GLU A 387 7.63 12.58 -22.51
CA GLU A 387 6.21 12.26 -22.56
C GLU A 387 5.58 12.17 -21.16
N VAL A 388 6.35 11.70 -20.19
CA VAL A 388 5.95 11.66 -18.76
C VAL A 388 5.97 13.07 -18.18
N ALA A 389 7.01 13.85 -18.45
CA ALA A 389 7.14 15.23 -17.97
C ALA A 389 6.02 16.14 -18.52
N GLU A 390 5.57 15.95 -19.77
CA GLU A 390 4.46 16.69 -20.39
C GLU A 390 3.12 16.46 -19.64
N ILE A 391 2.84 15.21 -19.23
CA ILE A 391 1.62 14.89 -18.44
C ILE A 391 1.68 15.60 -17.09
N LEU A 392 2.81 15.55 -16.42
CA LEU A 392 2.98 16.20 -15.11
C LEU A 392 2.95 17.72 -15.22
N MET A 393 3.55 18.29 -16.27
CA MET A 393 3.54 19.73 -16.53
C MET A 393 2.11 20.23 -16.76
N ALA A 394 1.32 19.51 -17.55
CA ALA A 394 -0.09 19.86 -17.80
C ALA A 394 -0.92 19.86 -16.50
N TYR A 395 -0.64 18.94 -15.58
CA TYR A 395 -1.27 18.93 -14.25
C TYR A 395 -0.87 20.14 -13.42
N TYR A 396 0.45 20.43 -13.28
CA TYR A 396 0.92 21.54 -12.45
C TYR A 396 0.52 22.91 -12.99
N GLN A 397 0.44 23.09 -14.30
CA GLN A 397 -0.06 24.33 -14.93
C GLN A 397 -1.56 24.54 -14.71
N LYS A 398 -2.33 23.47 -14.46
CA LYS A 398 -3.77 23.56 -14.22
C LYS A 398 -4.09 23.95 -12.77
N ILE A 399 -3.24 23.61 -11.82
CA ILE A 399 -3.48 23.86 -10.39
C ILE A 399 -2.71 25.08 -9.85
N GLY A 400 -1.74 25.61 -10.57
CA GLY A 400 -0.97 26.84 -10.27
C GLY A 400 -1.55 28.01 -11.00
#